data_df85f643dd8ed8824e6dd79c8b9089d4
#
_entry.id   df85f643dd8ed8824e6dd79c8b9089d4
#
_cell.length_a   1.000
_cell.length_b   1.000
_cell.length_c   1.000
_cell.angle_alpha   90.00
_cell.angle_beta   90.00
_cell.angle_gamma   90.00
#
_symmetry.space_group_name_H-M   'P 1'
#
loop_
_entity.id
_entity.type
_entity.pdbx_description
1 polymer ?
#
loop_
_entity_poly.entity_id
_entity_poly.type
_entity_poly.pdbx_seq_one_letter_code
_entity_poly.pdbx_strand_id
1 'polypeptide(L)'
;EKRTVALNKEVYLGADFKELWERIKYKTTYSVDFDTDRLIEKCCDMMQKTLDISSAKLVYTKANMNISGGGVSTDENQRTAVAVTGMRETLPDIITYLQNRTDLMRKTIVEILIRSKTLELFKKNPQRYMEQTAKIITSVMRDMIVDGIKYTKIGDDEYYAQELFENQELTGYLEKNMVEAKHSVYNYVVYDSQVERGFAEGLDSNEKVRVFAKLPDWFRISTPLGAYNPDWAVLIEDDGQNKLYFVVETKGNIELGALRGNERDKIRCGRKHFEALGEDITFKAADGYESFAESV
;
A
#
# COMPACT_ATOMS: atom_id res chain seq x y z
N GLU A 1 -13.10 20.06 22.92
CA GLU A 1 -13.39 21.28 22.16
C GLU A 1 -12.87 21.15 20.74
N LYS A 2 -13.71 21.49 19.73
CA LYS A 2 -13.28 21.52 18.32
C LYS A 2 -12.51 22.80 18.04
N ARG A 3 -11.32 22.69 17.42
CA ARG A 3 -10.50 23.83 17.03
C ARG A 3 -10.07 23.75 15.58
N THR A 4 -9.91 24.91 14.97
CA THR A 4 -9.22 25.06 13.67
C THR A 4 -7.73 25.27 13.96
N VAL A 5 -6.89 24.55 13.23
CA VAL A 5 -5.44 24.64 13.35
C VAL A 5 -4.95 25.85 12.59
N ALA A 6 -4.09 26.65 13.19
CA ALA A 6 -3.46 27.78 12.56
C ALA A 6 -2.04 27.44 12.09
N LEU A 7 -1.59 28.09 11.01
CA LEU A 7 -0.20 28.03 10.61
C LEU A 7 0.72 28.61 11.68
N ASN A 8 1.80 27.92 11.98
CA ASN A 8 2.93 28.47 12.73
C ASN A 8 3.76 29.35 11.76
N LYS A 9 3.44 30.63 11.73
CA LYS A 9 4.04 31.57 10.74
C LYS A 9 5.56 31.64 10.82
N GLU A 10 6.13 31.50 12.01
CA GLU A 10 7.58 31.52 12.19
C GLU A 10 8.24 30.33 11.51
N VAL A 11 7.72 29.14 11.71
CA VAL A 11 8.21 27.91 11.07
C VAL A 11 7.90 27.92 9.58
N TYR A 12 6.67 28.24 9.17
CA TYR A 12 6.21 28.23 7.78
C TYR A 12 7.01 29.19 6.88
N LEU A 13 7.31 30.39 7.36
CA LEU A 13 8.11 31.38 6.63
C LEU A 13 9.62 31.21 6.83
N GLY A 14 10.01 30.33 7.74
CA GLY A 14 11.40 30.05 8.07
C GLY A 14 12.19 29.45 6.91
N ALA A 15 13.52 29.68 6.94
CA ALA A 15 14.42 29.17 5.92
C ALA A 15 14.43 27.63 5.87
N ASP A 16 14.38 26.99 7.03
CA ASP A 16 14.44 25.53 7.17
C ASP A 16 13.24 24.83 6.50
N PHE A 17 12.02 25.38 6.68
CA PHE A 17 10.85 24.80 6.00
C PHE A 17 10.90 25.03 4.48
N LYS A 18 11.29 26.24 4.04
CA LYS A 18 11.45 26.52 2.62
C LYS A 18 12.46 25.59 1.96
N GLU A 19 13.58 25.37 2.63
CA GLU A 19 14.62 24.46 2.14
C GLU A 19 14.14 23.01 2.06
N LEU A 20 13.45 22.51 3.09
CA LEU A 20 12.84 21.19 3.08
C LEU A 20 11.82 21.05 1.94
N TRP A 21 10.94 22.07 1.80
CA TRP A 21 9.88 22.05 0.79
C TRP A 21 10.44 22.09 -0.63
N GLU A 22 11.46 22.92 -0.89
CA GLU A 22 12.13 22.98 -2.20
C GLU A 22 12.63 21.62 -2.69
N ARG A 23 13.02 20.73 -1.79
CA ARG A 23 13.52 19.40 -2.16
C ARG A 23 12.41 18.43 -2.53
N ILE A 24 11.26 18.47 -1.84
CA ILE A 24 10.22 17.43 -1.96
C ILE A 24 9.02 17.84 -2.83
N LYS A 25 8.84 19.11 -3.12
CA LYS A 25 7.64 19.68 -3.76
C LYS A 25 7.38 19.22 -5.20
N TYR A 26 8.39 18.72 -5.90
CA TYR A 26 8.29 18.48 -7.34
C TYR A 26 7.45 17.24 -7.68
N LYS A 27 6.67 17.41 -8.76
CA LYS A 27 5.90 16.32 -9.33
C LYS A 27 6.76 15.47 -10.26
N THR A 28 6.44 14.19 -10.31
CA THR A 28 7.08 13.24 -11.23
C THR A 28 6.05 12.55 -12.09
N THR A 29 6.48 12.10 -13.26
CA THR A 29 5.83 11.07 -14.05
C THR A 29 6.57 9.76 -13.87
N TYR A 30 5.93 8.65 -14.25
CA TYR A 30 6.58 7.35 -14.20
C TYR A 30 6.40 6.59 -15.50
N SER A 31 7.35 5.71 -15.79
CA SER A 31 7.27 4.65 -16.77
C SER A 31 7.47 3.31 -16.07
N VAL A 32 6.94 2.24 -16.67
CA VAL A 32 7.13 0.89 -16.15
C VAL A 32 7.86 0.07 -17.21
N ASP A 33 9.00 -0.45 -16.84
CA ASP A 33 9.74 -1.42 -17.66
C ASP A 33 9.19 -2.82 -17.35
N PHE A 34 8.50 -3.40 -18.33
CA PHE A 34 7.75 -4.65 -18.15
C PHE A 34 8.20 -5.71 -19.17
N ASP A 35 8.84 -6.76 -18.66
CA ASP A 35 9.32 -7.90 -19.42
C ASP A 35 8.32 -9.07 -19.32
N THR A 36 7.68 -9.41 -20.45
CA THR A 36 6.68 -10.48 -20.51
C THR A 36 7.30 -11.88 -20.31
N ASP A 37 8.51 -12.14 -20.78
CA ASP A 37 9.15 -13.45 -20.60
C ASP A 37 9.49 -13.68 -19.14
N ARG A 38 10.00 -12.67 -18.48
CA ARG A 38 10.25 -12.69 -17.03
C ARG A 38 8.96 -12.85 -16.21
N LEU A 39 7.84 -12.24 -16.66
CA LEU A 39 6.53 -12.47 -16.05
C LEU A 39 6.14 -13.94 -16.11
N ILE A 40 6.24 -14.55 -17.31
CA ILE A 40 5.90 -15.96 -17.52
C ILE A 40 6.73 -16.86 -16.61
N GLU A 41 8.03 -16.63 -16.55
CA GLU A 41 8.93 -17.40 -15.68
C GLU A 41 8.57 -17.31 -14.20
N LYS A 42 8.37 -16.08 -13.68
CA LYS A 42 7.98 -15.87 -12.28
C LYS A 42 6.62 -16.48 -11.97
N CYS A 43 5.63 -16.36 -12.88
CA CYS A 43 4.32 -16.98 -12.69
C CYS A 43 4.43 -18.51 -12.65
N CYS A 44 5.18 -19.12 -13.56
CA CYS A 44 5.37 -20.56 -13.58
C CYS A 44 6.03 -21.06 -12.30
N ASP A 45 7.08 -20.40 -11.85
CA ASP A 45 7.80 -20.75 -10.62
C ASP A 45 6.90 -20.63 -9.38
N MET A 46 6.15 -19.54 -9.28
CA MET A 46 5.20 -19.33 -8.18
C MET A 46 4.07 -20.37 -8.20
N MET A 47 3.50 -20.66 -9.38
CA MET A 47 2.45 -21.68 -9.52
C MET A 47 2.93 -23.07 -9.10
N GLN A 48 4.15 -23.45 -9.48
CA GLN A 48 4.73 -24.74 -9.09
C GLN A 48 4.94 -24.85 -7.57
N LYS A 49 5.31 -23.74 -6.91
CA LYS A 49 5.64 -23.72 -5.48
C LYS A 49 4.42 -23.57 -4.58
N THR A 50 3.38 -22.87 -5.03
CA THR A 50 2.31 -22.42 -4.12
C THR A 50 0.92 -22.94 -4.44
N LEU A 51 0.68 -23.51 -5.63
CA LEU A 51 -0.63 -24.07 -5.95
C LEU A 51 -0.94 -25.30 -5.09
N ASP A 52 -1.92 -25.16 -4.21
CA ASP A 52 -2.49 -26.25 -3.42
C ASP A 52 -3.96 -26.42 -3.77
N ILE A 53 -4.26 -27.41 -4.61
CA ILE A 53 -5.60 -27.68 -5.13
C ILE A 53 -6.12 -28.98 -4.55
N SER A 54 -6.97 -28.87 -3.54
CA SER A 54 -7.74 -30.00 -3.03
C SER A 54 -8.87 -30.37 -3.99
N SER A 55 -9.22 -31.65 -4.06
CA SER A 55 -10.36 -32.13 -4.86
C SER A 55 -11.67 -31.43 -4.45
N ALA A 56 -12.52 -31.18 -5.43
CA ALA A 56 -13.86 -30.64 -5.17
C ALA A 56 -14.63 -31.56 -4.26
N LYS A 57 -15.34 -31.02 -3.27
CA LYS A 57 -16.20 -31.77 -2.34
C LYS A 57 -17.60 -31.22 -2.44
N LEU A 58 -18.56 -32.11 -2.62
CA LEU A 58 -19.97 -31.78 -2.46
C LEU A 58 -20.33 -31.91 -0.96
N VAL A 59 -20.74 -30.82 -0.36
CA VAL A 59 -21.22 -30.81 1.02
C VAL A 59 -22.73 -30.68 0.96
N TYR A 60 -23.45 -31.67 1.48
CA TYR A 60 -24.88 -31.57 1.67
C TYR A 60 -25.24 -31.67 3.15
N THR A 61 -26.20 -30.85 3.55
CA THR A 61 -26.72 -30.85 4.93
C THR A 61 -28.14 -31.44 4.89
N LYS A 62 -28.40 -32.50 5.65
CA LYS A 62 -29.75 -32.96 5.94
C LYS A 62 -30.29 -32.14 7.09
N ALA A 63 -31.39 -31.45 6.85
CA ALA A 63 -32.13 -30.74 7.89
C ALA A 63 -33.52 -31.37 8.02
N ASN A 64 -33.96 -31.63 9.24
CA ASN A 64 -35.34 -31.99 9.53
C ASN A 64 -36.13 -30.71 9.78
N MET A 65 -37.22 -30.54 9.03
CA MET A 65 -38.13 -29.42 9.22
C MET A 65 -39.25 -29.85 10.17
N ASN A 66 -39.34 -29.23 11.32
CA ASN A 66 -40.43 -29.43 12.27
C ASN A 66 -41.43 -28.29 12.12
N ILE A 67 -42.64 -28.62 11.72
CA ILE A 67 -43.78 -27.71 11.59
C ILE A 67 -44.67 -27.87 12.79
N SER A 68 -44.83 -26.84 13.61
CA SER A 68 -45.74 -26.83 14.75
C SER A 68 -46.66 -25.62 14.68
N GLY A 69 -47.71 -25.57 15.45
CA GLY A 69 -48.67 -24.46 15.47
C GLY A 69 -48.04 -23.10 15.89
N GLY A 70 -46.79 -23.08 16.33
CA GLY A 70 -46.01 -21.89 16.72
C GLY A 70 -44.96 -21.45 15.70
N GLY A 71 -44.82 -22.14 14.55
CA GLY A 71 -43.83 -21.81 13.53
C GLY A 71 -43.09 -23.00 12.93
N VAL A 72 -42.14 -22.71 12.05
CA VAL A 72 -41.25 -23.66 11.40
C VAL A 72 -39.87 -23.56 12.01
N SER A 73 -39.36 -24.67 12.57
CA SER A 73 -37.97 -24.79 13.02
C SER A 73 -37.21 -25.82 12.20
N THR A 74 -35.93 -25.57 11.94
CA THR A 74 -35.06 -26.49 11.23
C THR A 74 -33.93 -26.94 12.15
N ASP A 75 -33.78 -28.26 12.32
CA ASP A 75 -32.64 -28.85 13.02
C ASP A 75 -31.67 -29.44 11.99
N GLU A 76 -30.44 -28.91 11.95
CA GLU A 76 -29.36 -29.43 11.10
C GLU A 76 -28.75 -30.67 11.73
N ASN A 77 -29.13 -31.87 11.23
CA ASN A 77 -28.73 -33.11 11.89
C ASN A 77 -27.45 -33.77 11.37
N GLN A 78 -27.03 -33.52 10.13
CA GLN A 78 -25.79 -34.12 9.58
C GLN A 78 -25.23 -33.31 8.41
N ARG A 79 -23.95 -33.01 8.49
CA ARG A 79 -23.15 -32.54 7.35
C ARG A 79 -22.34 -33.69 6.79
N THR A 80 -22.57 -34.05 5.54
CA THR A 80 -21.79 -35.08 4.84
C THR A 80 -21.05 -34.47 3.69
N ALA A 81 -19.71 -34.66 3.64
CA ALA A 81 -18.87 -34.23 2.54
C ALA A 81 -18.49 -35.44 1.69
N VAL A 82 -18.80 -35.41 0.40
CA VAL A 82 -18.44 -36.45 -0.56
C VAL A 82 -17.47 -35.85 -1.59
N ALA A 83 -16.32 -36.51 -1.81
CA ALA A 83 -15.41 -36.12 -2.87
C ALA A 83 -16.07 -36.33 -4.24
N VAL A 84 -16.09 -35.32 -5.07
CA VAL A 84 -16.58 -35.42 -6.45
C VAL A 84 -15.47 -36.04 -7.29
N THR A 85 -15.62 -37.33 -7.60
CA THR A 85 -14.72 -38.04 -8.53
C THR A 85 -15.40 -38.19 -9.88
N GLY A 86 -14.80 -37.63 -10.93
CA GLY A 86 -15.28 -37.82 -12.30
C GLY A 86 -16.31 -36.79 -12.77
N MET A 87 -15.91 -35.50 -12.88
CA MET A 87 -16.72 -34.54 -13.63
C MET A 87 -16.79 -34.97 -15.11
N ARG A 88 -17.96 -35.31 -15.58
CA ARG A 88 -18.29 -35.44 -17.01
C ARG A 88 -18.73 -34.12 -17.63
N GLU A 89 -18.64 -33.02 -16.87
CA GLU A 89 -19.02 -31.69 -17.31
C GLU A 89 -17.88 -31.04 -18.13
N THR A 90 -18.26 -30.22 -19.09
CA THR A 90 -17.33 -29.37 -19.86
C THR A 90 -16.53 -28.52 -18.89
N LEU A 91 -15.21 -28.60 -18.96
CA LEU A 91 -14.33 -27.76 -18.19
C LEU A 91 -14.59 -26.27 -18.51
N PRO A 92 -14.60 -25.37 -17.51
CA PRO A 92 -14.81 -23.95 -17.74
C PRO A 92 -13.68 -23.34 -18.56
N ASP A 93 -13.99 -22.26 -19.31
CA ASP A 93 -12.99 -21.54 -20.09
C ASP A 93 -12.05 -20.74 -19.15
N ILE A 94 -10.96 -21.37 -18.78
CA ILE A 94 -9.93 -20.80 -17.92
C ILE A 94 -9.25 -19.59 -18.58
N ILE A 95 -9.12 -19.59 -19.91
CA ILE A 95 -8.40 -18.52 -20.60
C ILE A 95 -9.20 -17.22 -20.54
N THR A 96 -10.47 -17.26 -20.89
CA THR A 96 -11.36 -16.10 -20.76
C THR A 96 -11.47 -15.62 -19.32
N TYR A 97 -11.56 -16.57 -18.36
CA TYR A 97 -11.58 -16.22 -16.94
C TYR A 97 -10.32 -15.43 -16.49
N LEU A 98 -9.13 -15.89 -16.88
CA LEU A 98 -7.87 -15.24 -16.54
C LEU A 98 -7.69 -13.91 -17.28
N GLN A 99 -8.09 -13.82 -18.56
CA GLN A 99 -8.05 -12.55 -19.31
C GLN A 99 -8.84 -11.47 -18.59
N ASN A 100 -10.07 -11.76 -18.19
CA ASN A 100 -10.95 -10.81 -17.50
C ASN A 100 -10.44 -10.38 -16.11
N ARG A 101 -9.48 -11.09 -15.54
CA ARG A 101 -8.93 -10.84 -14.21
C ARG A 101 -7.53 -10.23 -14.22
N THR A 102 -6.79 -10.39 -15.31
CA THR A 102 -5.36 -10.02 -15.36
C THR A 102 -5.04 -9.04 -16.47
N ASP A 103 -5.97 -8.78 -17.40
CA ASP A 103 -5.77 -7.95 -18.59
C ASP A 103 -4.60 -8.44 -19.49
N LEU A 104 -4.13 -9.67 -19.29
CA LEU A 104 -3.09 -10.25 -20.10
C LEU A 104 -3.61 -10.75 -21.45
N MET A 105 -2.76 -10.71 -22.46
CA MET A 105 -3.07 -11.28 -23.76
C MET A 105 -3.23 -12.80 -23.66
N ARG A 106 -4.16 -13.36 -24.45
CA ARG A 106 -4.43 -14.80 -24.54
C ARG A 106 -3.15 -15.64 -24.71
N LYS A 107 -2.22 -15.19 -25.55
CA LYS A 107 -0.95 -15.88 -25.79
C LYS A 107 -0.14 -16.03 -24.51
N THR A 108 0.01 -14.97 -23.74
CA THR A 108 0.76 -14.97 -22.48
C THR A 108 0.15 -15.92 -21.46
N ILE A 109 -1.18 -15.90 -21.34
CA ILE A 109 -1.90 -16.80 -20.40
C ILE A 109 -1.70 -18.27 -20.80
N VAL A 110 -1.85 -18.59 -22.08
CA VAL A 110 -1.65 -19.96 -22.57
C VAL A 110 -0.22 -20.43 -22.29
N GLU A 111 0.76 -19.56 -22.49
CA GLU A 111 2.17 -19.88 -22.24
C GLU A 111 2.44 -20.12 -20.75
N ILE A 112 1.90 -19.29 -19.86
CA ILE A 112 1.98 -19.51 -18.40
C ILE A 112 1.38 -20.87 -18.04
N LEU A 113 0.17 -21.16 -18.49
CA LEU A 113 -0.52 -22.42 -18.17
C LEU A 113 0.24 -23.66 -18.64
N ILE A 114 0.80 -23.63 -19.85
CA ILE A 114 1.57 -24.76 -20.42
C ILE A 114 2.91 -24.91 -19.69
N ARG A 115 3.67 -23.83 -19.55
CA ARG A 115 5.02 -23.86 -18.96
C ARG A 115 5.01 -24.14 -17.46
N SER A 116 3.94 -23.78 -16.76
CA SER A 116 3.80 -24.08 -15.32
C SER A 116 3.68 -25.58 -15.03
N LYS A 117 3.27 -26.40 -16.00
CA LYS A 117 3.06 -27.85 -15.83
C LYS A 117 2.06 -28.22 -14.73
N THR A 118 1.13 -27.33 -14.39
CA THR A 118 0.17 -27.50 -13.29
C THR A 118 -1.26 -27.81 -13.75
N LEU A 119 -1.49 -27.96 -15.07
CA LEU A 119 -2.82 -28.16 -15.65
C LEU A 119 -3.55 -29.43 -15.14
N GLU A 120 -2.84 -30.44 -14.66
CA GLU A 120 -3.49 -31.60 -14.02
C GLU A 120 -4.26 -31.23 -12.75
N LEU A 121 -3.82 -30.18 -12.03
CA LEU A 121 -4.52 -29.66 -10.87
C LEU A 121 -5.84 -28.98 -11.24
N PHE A 122 -5.95 -28.44 -12.46
CA PHE A 122 -7.19 -27.86 -12.98
C PHE A 122 -8.32 -28.87 -13.01
N LYS A 123 -8.02 -30.13 -13.40
CA LYS A 123 -9.01 -31.22 -13.44
C LYS A 123 -9.52 -31.63 -12.05
N LYS A 124 -8.73 -31.41 -10.99
CA LYS A 124 -9.12 -31.75 -9.62
C LYS A 124 -10.17 -30.80 -9.05
N ASN A 125 -10.02 -29.50 -9.30
CA ASN A 125 -10.96 -28.46 -8.88
C ASN A 125 -10.77 -27.23 -9.77
N PRO A 126 -11.53 -27.14 -10.88
CA PRO A 126 -11.37 -26.05 -11.84
C PRO A 126 -11.53 -24.66 -11.26
N GLN A 127 -12.55 -24.46 -10.41
CA GLN A 127 -12.83 -23.17 -9.81
C GLN A 127 -11.68 -22.68 -8.92
N ARG A 128 -11.25 -23.54 -8.00
CA ARG A 128 -10.15 -23.20 -7.09
C ARG A 128 -8.82 -22.96 -7.81
N TYR A 129 -8.56 -23.75 -8.85
CA TYR A 129 -7.38 -23.57 -9.70
C TYR A 129 -7.39 -22.21 -10.41
N MET A 130 -8.51 -21.85 -11.04
CA MET A 130 -8.66 -20.56 -11.73
C MET A 130 -8.48 -19.38 -10.77
N GLU A 131 -9.09 -19.44 -9.58
CA GLU A 131 -8.98 -18.39 -8.57
C GLU A 131 -7.56 -18.22 -8.05
N GLN A 132 -6.89 -19.30 -7.71
CA GLN A 132 -5.50 -19.25 -7.21
C GLN A 132 -4.53 -18.80 -8.31
N THR A 133 -4.69 -19.31 -9.54
CA THR A 133 -3.87 -18.90 -10.68
C THR A 133 -4.04 -17.40 -10.96
N ALA A 134 -5.27 -16.89 -10.96
CA ALA A 134 -5.52 -15.45 -11.13
C ALA A 134 -4.83 -14.62 -10.04
N LYS A 135 -4.93 -15.04 -8.77
CA LYS A 135 -4.26 -14.37 -7.64
C LYS A 135 -2.74 -14.36 -7.81
N ILE A 136 -2.16 -15.49 -8.19
CA ILE A 136 -0.71 -15.59 -8.41
C ILE A 136 -0.26 -14.65 -9.54
N ILE A 137 -0.91 -14.72 -10.71
CA ILE A 137 -0.58 -13.86 -11.84
C ILE A 137 -0.68 -12.38 -11.46
N THR A 138 -1.79 -11.97 -10.83
CA THR A 138 -2.01 -10.59 -10.40
C THR A 138 -0.96 -10.13 -9.39
N SER A 139 -0.57 -10.99 -8.45
CA SER A 139 0.48 -10.68 -7.48
C SER A 139 1.84 -10.49 -8.15
N VAL A 140 2.23 -11.42 -9.03
CA VAL A 140 3.51 -11.36 -9.76
C VAL A 140 3.56 -10.13 -10.67
N MET A 141 2.46 -9.83 -11.38
CA MET A 141 2.37 -8.62 -12.21
C MET A 141 2.58 -7.35 -11.39
N ARG A 142 1.92 -7.25 -10.23
CA ARG A 142 2.05 -6.11 -9.33
C ARG A 142 3.49 -5.93 -8.86
N ASP A 143 4.12 -6.99 -8.38
CA ASP A 143 5.51 -6.95 -7.94
C ASP A 143 6.44 -6.50 -9.07
N MET A 144 6.22 -6.99 -10.29
CA MET A 144 7.03 -6.59 -11.46
C MET A 144 6.80 -5.14 -11.87
N ILE A 145 5.57 -4.65 -11.80
CA ILE A 145 5.24 -3.24 -12.07
C ILE A 145 5.98 -2.34 -11.07
N VAL A 146 5.93 -2.68 -9.78
CA VAL A 146 6.60 -1.93 -8.71
C VAL A 146 8.11 -2.01 -8.83
N ASP A 147 8.66 -3.17 -9.19
CA ASP A 147 10.11 -3.34 -9.43
C ASP A 147 10.59 -2.55 -10.66
N GLY A 148 9.81 -2.58 -11.73
CA GLY A 148 10.13 -1.95 -13.02
C GLY A 148 9.79 -0.46 -13.12
N ILE A 149 9.15 0.14 -12.09
CA ILE A 149 8.77 1.55 -12.13
C ILE A 149 10.00 2.45 -12.07
N LYS A 150 10.02 3.45 -12.94
CA LYS A 150 11.05 4.50 -12.98
C LYS A 150 10.33 5.84 -12.97
N TYR A 151 10.69 6.67 -12.00
CA TYR A 151 10.19 8.04 -11.91
C TYR A 151 11.13 9.01 -12.59
N THR A 152 10.54 10.06 -13.16
CA THR A 152 11.28 11.17 -13.77
C THR A 152 10.57 12.47 -13.38
N LYS A 153 11.32 13.47 -12.93
CA LYS A 153 10.82 14.82 -12.65
C LYS A 153 10.20 15.39 -13.95
N ILE A 154 8.98 15.94 -13.85
CA ILE A 154 8.26 16.45 -15.03
C ILE A 154 8.91 17.70 -15.58
N GLY A 155 9.45 18.54 -14.71
CA GLY A 155 10.13 19.81 -15.01
C GLY A 155 10.23 20.66 -13.74
N ASP A 156 10.86 21.80 -13.85
CA ASP A 156 11.02 22.70 -12.70
C ASP A 156 9.75 23.51 -12.40
N ASP A 157 8.83 23.61 -13.35
CA ASP A 157 7.58 24.36 -13.22
C ASP A 157 6.41 23.50 -12.68
N GLU A 158 6.57 22.17 -12.62
CA GLU A 158 5.56 21.24 -12.13
C GLU A 158 5.83 20.84 -10.67
N TYR A 159 5.23 21.56 -9.75
CA TYR A 159 5.41 21.37 -8.31
C TYR A 159 4.14 21.67 -7.50
N TYR A 160 4.17 21.31 -6.23
CA TYR A 160 3.17 21.72 -5.24
C TYR A 160 3.60 23.04 -4.62
N ALA A 161 2.81 24.10 -4.82
CA ALA A 161 3.09 25.41 -4.28
C ALA A 161 2.99 25.41 -2.75
N GLN A 162 3.93 26.09 -2.06
CA GLN A 162 3.95 26.18 -0.61
C GLN A 162 2.66 26.83 -0.07
N GLU A 163 2.08 27.75 -0.80
CA GLU A 163 0.85 28.49 -0.45
C GLU A 163 -0.37 27.57 -0.27
N LEU A 164 -0.31 26.32 -0.76
CA LEU A 164 -1.38 25.35 -0.52
C LEU A 164 -1.55 25.00 0.96
N PHE A 165 -0.50 25.17 1.79
CA PHE A 165 -0.63 25.02 3.25
C PHE A 165 -1.49 26.12 3.88
N GLU A 166 -1.52 27.33 3.31
CA GLU A 166 -2.33 28.44 3.82
C GLU A 166 -3.82 28.21 3.59
N ASN A 167 -4.15 27.52 2.50
CA ASN A 167 -5.53 27.29 2.10
C ASN A 167 -6.14 26.03 2.74
N GLN A 168 -5.39 25.31 3.55
CA GLN A 168 -5.87 24.09 4.16
C GLN A 168 -6.56 24.37 5.50
N GLU A 169 -7.87 24.12 5.56
CA GLU A 169 -8.61 24.11 6.82
C GLU A 169 -8.43 22.78 7.54
N LEU A 170 -7.54 22.73 8.52
CA LEU A 170 -7.39 21.60 9.41
C LEU A 170 -8.22 21.84 10.66
N THR A 171 -9.10 20.91 11.01
CA THR A 171 -9.88 20.95 12.26
C THR A 171 -9.68 19.65 13.02
N GLY A 172 -9.55 19.76 14.32
CA GLY A 172 -9.43 18.61 15.21
C GLY A 172 -10.11 18.86 16.56
N TYR A 173 -9.97 17.88 17.44
CA TYR A 173 -10.48 17.95 18.81
C TYR A 173 -9.29 17.88 19.77
N LEU A 174 -9.07 18.94 20.57
CA LEU A 174 -7.90 19.10 21.44
C LEU A 174 -7.59 17.88 22.32
N GLU A 175 -8.61 17.22 22.84
CA GLU A 175 -8.43 16.08 23.75
C GLU A 175 -8.47 14.71 23.05
N LYS A 176 -8.65 14.68 21.71
CA LYS A 176 -8.85 13.44 20.98
C LYS A 176 -7.81 13.16 19.91
N ASN A 177 -7.52 14.15 19.05
CA ASN A 177 -6.68 13.95 17.87
C ASN A 177 -5.84 15.16 17.49
N MET A 178 -5.46 15.98 18.45
CA MET A 178 -4.56 17.13 18.26
C MET A 178 -3.45 17.11 19.31
N VAL A 179 -2.24 17.41 18.88
CA VAL A 179 -1.09 17.63 19.75
C VAL A 179 -0.42 18.96 19.39
N GLU A 180 -0.09 19.77 20.39
CA GLU A 180 0.64 21.01 20.19
C GLU A 180 2.07 20.72 19.71
N ALA A 181 2.56 21.52 18.76
CA ALA A 181 3.90 21.32 18.19
C ALA A 181 4.54 22.68 17.91
N LYS A 182 5.81 22.83 18.31
CA LYS A 182 6.60 24.06 18.15
C LYS A 182 7.38 24.07 16.85
N HIS A 183 7.91 22.93 16.44
CA HIS A 183 8.74 22.76 15.23
C HIS A 183 7.91 22.35 14.00
N SER A 184 6.60 22.24 14.13
CA SER A 184 5.70 21.93 13.00
C SER A 184 5.24 23.19 12.28
N VAL A 185 4.96 23.06 11.00
CA VAL A 185 4.37 24.09 10.12
C VAL A 185 3.02 24.58 10.61
N TYR A 186 2.30 23.76 11.36
CA TYR A 186 1.08 24.13 12.07
C TYR A 186 1.31 24.10 13.58
N ASN A 187 0.63 24.98 14.32
CA ASN A 187 0.73 25.02 15.79
C ASN A 187 0.16 23.79 16.51
N TYR A 188 -0.62 22.99 15.79
CA TYR A 188 -1.10 21.68 16.21
C TYR A 188 -0.99 20.67 15.08
N VAL A 189 -0.58 19.47 15.42
CA VAL A 189 -0.65 18.31 14.51
C VAL A 189 -1.97 17.60 14.76
N VAL A 190 -2.77 17.42 13.70
CA VAL A 190 -3.96 16.56 13.70
C VAL A 190 -3.53 15.15 13.32
N TYR A 191 -3.76 14.20 14.22
CA TYR A 191 -3.35 12.80 14.02
C TYR A 191 -4.56 11.86 13.89
N ASP A 192 -4.38 10.79 13.13
CA ASP A 192 -5.41 9.77 12.90
C ASP A 192 -5.13 8.48 13.69
N SER A 193 -3.92 8.34 14.23
CA SER A 193 -3.50 7.18 15.01
C SER A 193 -2.61 7.56 16.20
N GLN A 194 -2.50 6.65 17.18
CA GLN A 194 -1.60 6.85 18.33
C GLN A 194 -0.12 6.78 17.91
N VAL A 195 0.19 6.07 16.84
CA VAL A 195 1.54 6.02 16.25
C VAL A 195 1.94 7.39 15.72
N GLU A 196 1.07 8.03 14.96
CA GLU A 196 1.30 9.40 14.46
C GLU A 196 1.42 10.42 15.58
N ARG A 197 0.60 10.27 16.64
CA ARG A 197 0.71 11.12 17.83
C ARG A 197 2.09 11.00 18.46
N GLY A 198 2.51 9.77 18.80
CA GLY A 198 3.82 9.53 19.40
C GLY A 198 4.98 9.98 18.50
N PHE A 199 4.80 9.84 17.19
CA PHE A 199 5.77 10.31 16.21
C PHE A 199 5.91 11.84 16.22
N ALA A 200 4.80 12.57 16.20
CA ALA A 200 4.80 14.03 16.29
C ALA A 200 5.39 14.56 17.60
N GLU A 201 5.01 13.96 18.76
CA GLU A 201 5.55 14.28 20.06
C GLU A 201 7.07 14.03 20.14
N GLY A 202 7.53 12.92 19.57
CA GLY A 202 8.95 12.58 19.49
C GLY A 202 9.75 13.56 18.62
N LEU A 203 9.23 13.92 17.45
CA LEU A 203 9.86 14.92 16.58
C LEU A 203 9.95 16.29 17.26
N ASP A 204 8.87 16.74 17.90
CA ASP A 204 8.82 18.06 18.54
C ASP A 204 9.72 18.17 19.78
N SER A 205 10.02 17.04 20.42
CA SER A 205 10.88 16.94 21.60
C SER A 205 12.37 16.79 21.27
N ASN A 206 12.73 16.51 20.02
CA ASN A 206 14.12 16.29 19.63
C ASN A 206 14.77 17.62 19.18
N GLU A 207 15.77 18.06 19.92
CA GLU A 207 16.51 19.33 19.66
C GLU A 207 17.21 19.36 18.28
N LYS A 208 17.49 18.22 17.69
CA LYS A 208 18.07 18.12 16.33
C LYS A 208 17.01 18.33 15.23
N VAL A 209 15.73 18.18 15.52
CA VAL A 209 14.66 18.42 14.55
C VAL A 209 14.44 19.93 14.39
N ARG A 210 14.75 20.45 13.21
CA ARG A 210 14.61 21.87 12.89
C ARG A 210 13.19 22.23 12.49
N VAL A 211 12.59 21.40 11.67
CA VAL A 211 11.20 21.53 11.22
C VAL A 211 10.65 20.19 10.78
N PHE A 212 9.36 20.02 10.98
CA PHE A 212 8.61 18.91 10.39
C PHE A 212 7.21 19.37 9.95
N ALA A 213 6.63 18.61 9.03
CA ALA A 213 5.26 18.80 8.57
C ALA A 213 4.56 17.47 8.40
N LYS A 214 3.33 17.30 8.91
CA LYS A 214 2.44 16.26 8.43
C LYS A 214 2.01 16.66 7.02
N LEU A 215 2.29 15.79 6.04
CA LEU A 215 2.02 16.08 4.64
C LEU A 215 0.52 16.02 4.37
N PRO A 216 -0.05 17.08 3.76
CA PRO A 216 -1.48 17.16 3.53
C PRO A 216 -1.96 16.18 2.46
N ASP A 217 -3.26 15.85 2.45
CA ASP A 217 -3.90 14.93 1.49
C ASP A 217 -3.75 15.34 0.02
N TRP A 218 -3.51 16.61 -0.26
CA TRP A 218 -3.26 17.08 -1.62
C TRP A 218 -1.84 16.80 -2.11
N PHE A 219 -0.89 16.51 -1.22
CA PHE A 219 0.46 16.07 -1.59
C PHE A 219 0.44 14.61 -2.01
N ARG A 220 0.27 14.35 -3.31
CA ARG A 220 0.03 13.01 -3.85
C ARG A 220 1.06 12.62 -4.89
N ILE A 221 1.65 11.48 -4.71
CA ILE A 221 2.54 10.83 -5.67
C ILE A 221 1.71 9.89 -6.54
N SER A 222 1.80 10.06 -7.86
CA SER A 222 1.14 9.15 -8.80
C SER A 222 1.84 7.79 -8.83
N THR A 223 1.08 6.72 -8.66
CA THR A 223 1.60 5.35 -8.78
C THR A 223 0.67 4.49 -9.63
N PRO A 224 1.15 3.38 -10.21
CA PRO A 224 0.30 2.43 -10.94
C PRO A 224 -0.81 1.80 -10.07
N LEU A 225 -0.68 1.92 -8.75
CA LEU A 225 -1.60 1.36 -7.76
C LEU A 225 -2.56 2.41 -7.17
N GLY A 226 -2.62 3.58 -7.79
CA GLY A 226 -3.36 4.74 -7.31
C GLY A 226 -2.47 5.73 -6.55
N ALA A 227 -3.02 6.88 -6.21
CA ALA A 227 -2.28 7.93 -5.52
C ALA A 227 -1.73 7.44 -4.16
N TYR A 228 -0.53 7.90 -3.83
CA TYR A 228 0.14 7.68 -2.56
C TYR A 228 0.44 9.04 -1.90
N ASN A 229 0.15 9.15 -0.62
CA ASN A 229 0.45 10.32 0.19
C ASN A 229 1.30 9.85 1.38
N PRO A 230 2.58 10.23 1.46
CA PRO A 230 3.40 9.96 2.63
C PRO A 230 2.97 10.82 3.82
N ASP A 231 3.29 10.38 5.04
CA ASP A 231 2.77 11.03 6.24
C ASP A 231 3.54 12.29 6.63
N TRP A 232 4.89 12.27 6.56
CA TRP A 232 5.72 13.33 7.13
C TRP A 232 6.86 13.78 6.22
N ALA A 233 7.20 15.05 6.34
CA ALA A 233 8.47 15.62 5.89
C ALA A 233 9.21 16.18 7.11
N VAL A 234 10.51 15.87 7.24
CA VAL A 234 11.32 16.22 8.42
C VAL A 234 12.69 16.72 7.99
N LEU A 235 13.13 17.81 8.61
CA LEU A 235 14.50 18.30 8.52
C LEU A 235 15.19 18.14 9.87
N ILE A 236 16.30 17.43 9.87
CA ILE A 236 17.15 17.21 11.04
C ILE A 236 18.50 17.86 10.78
N GLU A 237 19.04 18.55 11.77
CA GLU A 237 20.40 19.08 11.76
C GLU A 237 21.28 18.23 12.68
N ASP A 238 22.26 17.54 12.10
CA ASP A 238 23.20 16.73 12.85
C ASP A 238 24.51 17.52 13.06
N ASP A 239 24.96 17.57 14.31
CA ASP A 239 26.20 18.25 14.77
C ASP A 239 26.38 19.71 14.28
N GLY A 240 25.26 20.41 14.04
CA GLY A 240 25.25 21.85 13.70
C GLY A 240 25.75 22.23 12.31
N GLN A 241 25.99 21.25 11.41
CA GLN A 241 26.48 21.49 10.06
C GLN A 241 25.81 20.64 8.97
N ASN A 242 25.37 19.44 9.28
CA ASN A 242 24.79 18.54 8.29
C ASN A 242 23.27 18.55 8.39
N LYS A 243 22.59 18.95 7.31
CA LYS A 243 21.14 18.89 7.21
C LYS A 243 20.71 17.61 6.53
N LEU A 244 19.85 16.84 7.21
CA LEU A 244 19.28 15.60 6.72
C LEU A 244 17.79 15.79 6.44
N TYR A 245 17.36 15.44 5.24
CA TYR A 245 16.00 15.63 4.77
C TYR A 245 15.31 14.27 4.65
N PHE A 246 14.20 14.11 5.36
CA PHE A 246 13.46 12.85 5.38
C PHE A 246 12.02 13.04 4.91
N VAL A 247 11.54 12.05 4.16
CA VAL A 247 10.11 11.80 4.02
C VAL A 247 9.81 10.48 4.70
N VAL A 248 8.86 10.48 5.63
CA VAL A 248 8.60 9.34 6.50
C VAL A 248 7.16 8.88 6.35
N GLU A 249 7.00 7.58 6.27
CA GLU A 249 5.73 6.87 6.36
C GLU A 249 5.65 6.16 7.71
N THR A 250 4.61 6.43 8.50
CA THR A 250 4.41 5.83 9.83
C THR A 250 3.37 4.72 9.75
N LYS A 251 3.75 3.51 10.16
CA LYS A 251 2.83 2.36 10.23
C LYS A 251 3.02 1.62 11.55
N GLY A 252 1.94 1.41 12.29
CA GLY A 252 1.97 0.71 13.57
C GLY A 252 2.41 -0.75 13.51
N ASN A 253 2.61 -1.33 12.34
CA ASN A 253 3.21 -2.64 12.14
C ASN A 253 3.81 -2.72 10.74
N ILE A 254 5.14 -2.58 10.67
CA ILE A 254 5.91 -2.62 9.41
C ILE A 254 6.30 -4.04 9.01
N GLU A 255 6.02 -5.05 9.84
CA GLU A 255 6.28 -6.42 9.41
C GLU A 255 5.66 -6.64 8.02
N LEU A 256 6.52 -6.91 7.04
CA LEU A 256 6.20 -7.02 5.61
C LEU A 256 5.03 -7.97 5.29
N GLY A 257 4.67 -8.84 6.24
CA GLY A 257 3.52 -9.73 6.15
C GLY A 257 2.20 -9.14 6.65
N ALA A 258 2.23 -8.07 7.48
CA ALA A 258 1.02 -7.49 8.09
C ALA A 258 0.42 -6.35 7.25
N LEU A 259 1.23 -5.66 6.43
CA LEU A 259 0.73 -4.67 5.48
C LEU A 259 -0.05 -5.35 4.35
N ARG A 260 -1.22 -4.82 4.02
CA ARG A 260 -1.91 -5.21 2.78
C ARG A 260 -0.96 -4.97 1.62
N GLY A 261 -0.81 -5.95 0.72
CA GLY A 261 0.16 -5.89 -0.38
C GLY A 261 0.15 -4.56 -1.16
N ASN A 262 -1.02 -3.95 -1.30
CA ASN A 262 -1.18 -2.66 -1.99
C ASN A 262 -0.52 -1.47 -1.25
N GLU A 263 -0.56 -1.44 0.07
CA GLU A 263 0.08 -0.37 0.87
C GLU A 263 1.61 -0.48 0.82
N ARG A 264 2.13 -1.70 1.03
CA ARG A 264 3.56 -1.98 0.89
C ARG A 264 4.10 -1.53 -0.47
N ASP A 265 3.36 -1.83 -1.52
CA ASP A 265 3.78 -1.54 -2.88
C ASP A 265 3.71 -0.03 -3.20
N LYS A 266 2.74 0.69 -2.64
CA LYS A 266 2.69 2.16 -2.71
C LYS A 266 3.88 2.81 -1.98
N ILE A 267 4.25 2.31 -0.81
CA ILE A 267 5.43 2.76 -0.05
C ILE A 267 6.71 2.56 -0.89
N ARG A 268 6.85 1.42 -1.58
CA ARG A 268 7.97 1.16 -2.50
C ARG A 268 8.00 2.14 -3.67
N CYS A 269 6.85 2.48 -4.24
CA CYS A 269 6.73 3.52 -5.27
C CYS A 269 7.12 4.90 -4.72
N GLY A 270 6.67 5.27 -3.52
CA GLY A 270 7.04 6.51 -2.85
C GLY A 270 8.55 6.64 -2.67
N ARG A 271 9.22 5.58 -2.22
CA ARG A 271 10.68 5.56 -2.12
C ARG A 271 11.36 5.89 -3.44
N LYS A 272 10.98 5.21 -4.52
CA LYS A 272 11.54 5.45 -5.86
C LYS A 272 11.23 6.84 -6.42
N HIS A 273 10.09 7.44 -6.05
CA HIS A 273 9.78 8.81 -6.39
C HIS A 273 10.79 9.78 -5.77
N PHE A 274 11.04 9.67 -4.46
CA PHE A 274 11.99 10.56 -3.78
C PHE A 274 13.43 10.32 -4.20
N GLU A 275 13.84 9.09 -4.47
CA GLU A 275 15.14 8.77 -5.07
C GLU A 275 15.33 9.47 -6.43
N ALA A 276 14.26 9.63 -7.22
CA ALA A 276 14.29 10.32 -8.50
C ALA A 276 14.33 11.87 -8.39
N LEU A 277 13.94 12.42 -7.24
CA LEU A 277 14.03 13.87 -6.98
C LEU A 277 15.43 14.31 -6.57
N GLY A 278 16.23 13.46 -5.95
CA GLY A 278 17.60 13.77 -5.57
C GLY A 278 18.15 12.84 -4.49
N GLU A 279 19.46 12.76 -4.40
CA GLU A 279 20.17 11.95 -3.40
C GLU A 279 20.09 12.55 -1.98
N ASP A 280 19.71 13.81 -1.87
CA ASP A 280 19.64 14.54 -0.59
C ASP A 280 18.42 14.15 0.25
N ILE A 281 17.43 13.46 -0.35
CA ILE A 281 16.20 13.11 0.33
C ILE A 281 16.24 11.63 0.70
N THR A 282 16.04 11.32 1.97
CA THR A 282 15.94 9.95 2.46
C THR A 282 14.50 9.60 2.75
N PHE A 283 13.96 8.60 2.05
CA PHE A 283 12.64 8.05 2.34
C PHE A 283 12.76 6.92 3.37
N LYS A 284 12.03 7.04 4.48
CA LYS A 284 11.98 6.05 5.57
C LYS A 284 10.55 5.55 5.78
N ALA A 285 10.42 4.28 6.12
CA ALA A 285 9.20 3.75 6.72
C ALA A 285 9.53 3.37 8.16
N ALA A 286 8.73 3.86 9.12
CA ALA A 286 8.97 3.69 10.54
C ALA A 286 7.69 3.22 11.28
N ASP A 287 7.81 2.32 12.26
CA ASP A 287 6.71 1.87 13.09
C ASP A 287 6.44 2.78 14.30
N GLY A 288 7.28 3.78 14.47
CA GLY A 288 7.18 4.81 15.48
C GLY A 288 8.40 5.71 15.47
N TYR A 289 8.41 6.67 16.39
CA TYR A 289 9.49 7.64 16.49
C TYR A 289 10.83 6.98 16.86
N GLU A 290 10.83 6.01 17.77
CA GLU A 290 12.06 5.34 18.22
C GLU A 290 12.80 4.66 17.05
N SER A 291 12.08 3.88 16.24
CA SER A 291 12.69 3.21 15.08
C SER A 291 13.18 4.19 14.01
N PHE A 292 12.54 5.35 13.87
CA PHE A 292 13.02 6.43 13.01
C PHE A 292 14.30 7.03 13.59
N ALA A 293 14.32 7.41 14.86
CA ALA A 293 15.45 8.05 15.52
C ALA A 293 16.72 7.17 15.53
N GLU A 294 16.56 5.85 15.72
CA GLU A 294 17.67 4.89 15.64
C GLU A 294 18.27 4.76 14.22
N SER A 295 17.51 5.16 13.21
CA SER A 295 17.91 5.06 11.79
C SER A 295 18.55 6.33 11.25
N VAL A 296 18.61 7.39 12.03
CA VAL A 296 19.20 8.70 11.74
C VAL A 296 20.51 8.88 12.46
#